data_2af619d08c0c80b15ed7a7ff2543a42e
#
_entry.id   2af619d08c0c80b15ed7a7ff2543a42e
#
_cell.length_a   1.000
_cell.length_b   1.000
_cell.length_c   1.000
_cell.angle_alpha   90.00
_cell.angle_beta   90.00
_cell.angle_gamma   90.00
#
_symmetry.space_group_name_H-M   'P 1'
#
loop_
_entity.id
_entity.type
_entity.pdbx_description
1 polymer ?
#
loop_
_entity_poly.entity_id
_entity_poly.type
_entity_poly.pdbx_seq_one_letter_code
_entity_poly.pdbx_strand_id
1 'polypeptide(L)'
;MGDEIMIRRARPEDIAAVAAIEAVSFQDPWSAGVLADTLAYFRDTFFVATCQGAVIGFIAGGLEDTGEEIYGHICNLAVAAPFRNNGVGAMLVRREEHQFAIELASGVQLEVRLSNYAARQFYKKIGYREAFHIDRYYANGEDAVVMMKWFRF
;
A
#
# COMPACT_ATOMS: atom_id res chain seq x y z
N MET A 1 24.37 -3.96 -16.33
CA MET A 1 23.95 -3.31 -15.11
C MET A 1 22.46 -3.34 -14.98
N GLY A 2 21.97 -4.04 -14.00
CA GLY A 2 20.56 -4.08 -13.74
C GLY A 2 20.05 -2.77 -13.17
N ASP A 3 18.81 -2.47 -13.45
CA ASP A 3 18.12 -1.34 -12.83
C ASP A 3 17.78 -1.73 -11.40
N GLU A 4 18.58 -1.24 -10.47
CA GLU A 4 18.42 -1.57 -9.07
C GLU A 4 17.21 -0.84 -8.48
N ILE A 5 16.30 -1.61 -7.89
CA ILE A 5 15.14 -1.06 -7.22
C ILE A 5 15.50 -0.84 -5.75
N MET A 6 15.28 0.39 -5.27
CA MET A 6 15.51 0.74 -3.88
C MET A 6 14.20 1.15 -3.23
N ILE A 7 14.02 0.74 -1.97
CA ILE A 7 12.86 1.14 -1.17
C ILE A 7 13.37 2.10 -0.09
N ARG A 8 12.75 3.25 0.05
CA ARG A 8 13.08 4.22 1.10
C ARG A 8 11.82 4.95 1.57
N ARG A 9 11.93 5.63 2.69
CA ARG A 9 10.83 6.47 3.18
C ARG A 9 10.54 7.59 2.18
N ALA A 10 9.26 7.90 2.00
CA ALA A 10 8.82 9.00 1.16
C ALA A 10 9.24 10.33 1.78
N ARG A 11 9.46 11.31 0.92
CA ARG A 11 9.79 12.69 1.28
C ARG A 11 8.78 13.63 0.64
N PRO A 12 8.60 14.85 1.17
CA PRO A 12 7.67 15.81 0.56
C PRO A 12 7.90 16.04 -0.94
N GLU A 13 9.14 16.04 -1.38
CA GLU A 13 9.47 16.20 -2.80
C GLU A 13 9.07 15.03 -3.69
N ASP A 14 8.72 13.87 -3.10
CA ASP A 14 8.23 12.70 -3.85
C ASP A 14 6.74 12.79 -4.19
N ILE A 15 6.00 13.67 -3.53
CA ILE A 15 4.53 13.68 -3.60
C ILE A 15 4.03 13.91 -5.04
N ALA A 16 4.68 14.76 -5.81
CA ALA A 16 4.27 15.00 -7.20
C ALA A 16 4.32 13.70 -8.03
N ALA A 17 5.40 12.93 -7.90
CA ALA A 17 5.55 11.64 -8.59
C ALA A 17 4.57 10.60 -8.08
N VAL A 18 4.38 10.53 -6.75
CA VAL A 18 3.39 9.63 -6.13
C VAL A 18 1.98 9.95 -6.64
N ALA A 19 1.61 11.22 -6.68
CA ALA A 19 0.30 11.64 -7.16
C ALA A 19 0.07 11.27 -8.63
N ALA A 20 1.10 11.37 -9.46
CA ALA A 20 1.03 10.96 -10.86
C ALA A 20 0.77 9.46 -11.01
N ILE A 21 1.42 8.63 -10.18
CA ILE A 21 1.19 7.18 -10.18
C ILE A 21 -0.22 6.86 -9.66
N GLU A 22 -0.64 7.52 -8.59
CA GLU A 22 -1.97 7.36 -8.01
C GLU A 22 -3.06 7.67 -9.04
N ALA A 23 -2.92 8.78 -9.77
CA ALA A 23 -3.91 9.26 -10.72
C ALA A 23 -4.22 8.26 -11.84
N VAL A 24 -3.23 7.49 -12.27
CA VAL A 24 -3.40 6.51 -13.35
C VAL A 24 -3.67 5.10 -12.84
N SER A 25 -3.60 4.88 -11.54
CA SER A 25 -3.72 3.55 -10.94
C SER A 25 -5.10 3.26 -10.35
N PHE A 26 -5.85 4.29 -9.97
CA PHE A 26 -7.11 4.13 -9.24
C PHE A 26 -8.25 4.92 -9.89
N GLN A 27 -9.49 4.42 -9.72
CA GLN A 27 -10.70 5.09 -10.24
C GLN A 27 -10.96 6.40 -9.49
N ASP A 28 -10.75 6.38 -8.17
CA ASP A 28 -10.97 7.53 -7.28
C ASP A 28 -9.63 7.91 -6.64
N PRO A 29 -8.70 8.51 -7.41
CA PRO A 29 -7.36 8.76 -6.90
C PRO A 29 -7.37 9.86 -5.85
N TRP A 30 -6.48 9.71 -4.85
CA TRP A 30 -6.22 10.76 -3.90
C TRP A 30 -5.47 11.90 -4.57
N SER A 31 -5.78 13.13 -4.19
CA SER A 31 -5.07 14.31 -4.66
C SER A 31 -3.68 14.39 -4.05
N ALA A 32 -2.82 15.20 -4.66
CA ALA A 32 -1.50 15.50 -4.10
C ALA A 32 -1.59 16.06 -2.67
N GLY A 33 -2.62 16.89 -2.40
CA GLY A 33 -2.85 17.42 -1.06
C GLY A 33 -3.17 16.35 -0.03
N VAL A 34 -4.03 15.40 -0.38
CA VAL A 34 -4.36 14.27 0.51
C VAL A 34 -3.13 13.39 0.73
N LEU A 35 -2.34 13.15 -0.31
CA LEU A 35 -1.12 12.35 -0.19
C LEU A 35 -0.07 13.06 0.68
N ALA A 36 0.05 14.38 0.56
CA ALA A 36 0.96 15.15 1.40
C ALA A 36 0.53 15.12 2.87
N ASP A 37 -0.77 15.22 3.14
CA ASP A 37 -1.31 15.10 4.50
C ASP A 37 -1.07 13.70 5.06
N THR A 38 -1.27 12.66 4.24
CA THR A 38 -1.00 11.28 4.63
C THR A 38 0.47 11.11 5.01
N LEU A 39 1.38 11.67 4.24
CA LEU A 39 2.81 11.61 4.55
C LEU A 39 3.12 12.32 5.88
N ALA A 40 2.51 13.47 6.13
CA ALA A 40 2.73 14.20 7.37
C ALA A 40 2.25 13.41 8.59
N TYR A 41 1.12 12.71 8.47
CA TYR A 41 0.56 11.88 9.54
C TYR A 41 1.27 10.55 9.74
N PHE A 42 1.67 9.89 8.66
CA PHE A 42 2.16 8.52 8.66
C PHE A 42 3.53 8.41 8.02
N ARG A 43 4.43 9.31 8.33
CA ARG A 43 5.75 9.39 7.68
C ARG A 43 6.60 8.14 7.86
N ASP A 44 6.39 7.36 8.92
CA ASP A 44 7.17 6.15 9.17
C ASP A 44 6.64 4.94 8.38
N THR A 45 5.45 5.05 7.83
CA THR A 45 4.78 3.98 7.10
C THR A 45 4.36 4.40 5.68
N PHE A 46 5.11 5.32 5.10
CA PHE A 46 4.94 5.77 3.73
C PHE A 46 6.28 5.61 3.02
N PHE A 47 6.36 4.66 2.07
CA PHE A 47 7.59 4.31 1.36
C PHE A 47 7.42 4.49 -0.13
N VAL A 48 8.52 4.80 -0.81
CA VAL A 48 8.60 4.83 -2.27
C VAL A 48 9.60 3.80 -2.75
N ALA A 49 9.36 3.26 -3.94
CA ALA A 49 10.32 2.48 -4.68
C ALA A 49 10.94 3.39 -5.73
N THR A 50 12.25 3.35 -5.87
CA THR A 50 12.97 4.14 -6.87
C THR A 50 13.79 3.24 -7.77
N CYS A 51 13.96 3.69 -9.01
CA CYS A 51 14.84 3.08 -9.98
C CYS A 51 15.62 4.19 -10.64
N GLN A 52 16.94 4.16 -10.53
CA GLN A 52 17.82 5.22 -11.05
C GLN A 52 17.39 6.62 -10.56
N GLY A 53 16.98 6.70 -9.30
CA GLY A 53 16.57 7.95 -8.68
C GLY A 53 15.13 8.39 -8.96
N ALA A 54 14.43 7.75 -9.89
CA ALA A 54 13.04 8.08 -10.19
C ALA A 54 12.08 7.25 -9.34
N VAL A 55 11.02 7.88 -8.83
CA VAL A 55 9.96 7.18 -8.10
C VAL A 55 9.14 6.36 -9.09
N ILE A 56 9.06 5.05 -8.85
CA ILE A 56 8.35 4.10 -9.71
C ILE A 56 7.21 3.38 -9.01
N GLY A 57 7.04 3.59 -7.73
CA GLY A 57 5.96 2.99 -6.95
C GLY A 57 5.94 3.54 -5.54
N PHE A 58 4.86 3.28 -4.82
CA PHE A 58 4.75 3.72 -3.43
C PHE A 58 3.77 2.84 -2.66
N ILE A 59 3.90 2.89 -1.34
CA ILE A 59 2.93 2.32 -0.41
C ILE A 59 2.70 3.31 0.72
N ALA A 60 1.45 3.47 1.11
CA ALA A 60 1.07 4.32 2.22
C ALA A 60 0.11 3.56 3.14
N GLY A 61 0.34 3.68 4.42
CA GLY A 61 -0.50 3.06 5.42
C GLY A 61 -0.23 3.63 6.79
N GLY A 62 -0.94 3.12 7.78
CA GLY A 62 -0.79 3.59 9.16
C GLY A 62 -1.15 2.50 10.16
N LEU A 63 -0.88 2.77 11.41
CA LEU A 63 -1.29 1.88 12.49
C LEU A 63 -2.70 2.23 12.93
N GLU A 64 -3.46 1.20 13.26
CA GLU A 64 -4.75 1.34 13.90
C GLU A 64 -4.75 0.59 15.22
N ASP A 65 -5.18 1.26 16.27
CA ASP A 65 -5.27 0.72 17.61
C ASP A 65 -6.73 0.59 18.00
N THR A 66 -7.20 -0.66 18.19
CA THR A 66 -8.59 -0.94 18.55
C THR A 66 -8.81 -0.94 20.06
N GLY A 67 -7.73 -0.75 20.86
CA GLY A 67 -7.76 -0.93 22.31
C GLY A 67 -7.46 -2.35 22.73
N GLU A 68 -7.70 -3.33 21.88
CA GLU A 68 -7.38 -4.74 22.10
C GLU A 68 -6.15 -5.17 21.31
N GLU A 69 -6.03 -4.67 20.08
CA GLU A 69 -4.94 -4.98 19.18
C GLU A 69 -4.48 -3.75 18.43
N ILE A 70 -3.21 -3.78 18.03
CA ILE A 70 -2.66 -2.83 17.06
C ILE A 70 -2.45 -3.59 15.76
N TYR A 71 -2.94 -3.05 14.66
CA TYR A 71 -2.69 -3.64 13.34
C TYR A 71 -2.29 -2.56 12.35
N GLY A 72 -1.55 -2.97 11.30
CA GLY A 72 -1.19 -2.09 10.21
C GLY A 72 -2.31 -2.06 9.17
N HIS A 73 -2.58 -0.90 8.62
CA HIS A 73 -3.57 -0.74 7.57
C HIS A 73 -2.87 -0.19 6.33
N ILE A 74 -2.83 -0.98 5.26
CA ILE A 74 -2.34 -0.51 3.97
C ILE A 74 -3.47 0.22 3.29
N CYS A 75 -3.28 1.50 3.02
CA CYS A 75 -4.28 2.36 2.39
C CYS A 75 -4.13 2.37 0.88
N ASN A 76 -2.91 2.55 0.39
CA ASN A 76 -2.61 2.64 -1.05
C ASN A 76 -1.32 1.91 -1.37
N LEU A 77 -1.33 1.22 -2.50
CA LEU A 77 -0.16 0.59 -3.09
C LEU A 77 -0.28 0.70 -4.61
N ALA A 78 0.72 1.26 -5.26
CA ALA A 78 0.74 1.32 -6.72
C ALA A 78 2.15 1.30 -7.26
N VAL A 79 2.31 0.70 -8.45
CA VAL A 79 3.57 0.63 -9.19
C VAL A 79 3.32 1.17 -10.59
N ALA A 80 4.22 2.01 -11.08
CA ALA A 80 4.15 2.55 -12.43
C ALA A 80 4.14 1.42 -13.47
N ALA A 81 3.34 1.57 -14.51
CA ALA A 81 3.07 0.49 -15.49
C ALA A 81 4.34 -0.17 -16.05
N PRO A 82 5.39 0.57 -16.45
CA PRO A 82 6.59 -0.06 -17.01
C PRO A 82 7.33 -0.99 -16.03
N PHE A 83 7.07 -0.84 -14.73
CA PHE A 83 7.78 -1.59 -13.68
C PHE A 83 6.91 -2.67 -13.03
N ARG A 84 5.67 -2.85 -13.47
CA ARG A 84 4.78 -3.90 -12.96
C ARG A 84 5.31 -5.28 -13.34
N ASN A 85 4.91 -6.29 -12.56
CA ASN A 85 5.32 -7.70 -12.73
C ASN A 85 6.81 -7.95 -12.54
N ASN A 86 7.50 -7.07 -11.81
CA ASN A 86 8.92 -7.20 -11.49
C ASN A 86 9.17 -7.28 -9.98
N GLY A 87 8.13 -7.59 -9.20
CA GLY A 87 8.26 -7.77 -7.76
C GLY A 87 8.31 -6.49 -6.94
N VAL A 88 8.13 -5.31 -7.56
CA VAL A 88 8.22 -4.03 -6.85
C VAL A 88 7.12 -3.89 -5.79
N GLY A 89 5.88 -4.28 -6.14
CA GLY A 89 4.77 -4.27 -5.18
C GLY A 89 5.04 -5.13 -3.97
N ALA A 90 5.57 -6.34 -4.17
CA ALA A 90 5.93 -7.24 -3.09
C ALA A 90 7.05 -6.67 -2.21
N MET A 91 8.03 -5.99 -2.81
CA MET A 91 9.09 -5.31 -2.06
C MET A 91 8.53 -4.20 -1.16
N LEU A 92 7.61 -3.41 -1.69
CA LEU A 92 6.96 -2.34 -0.93
C LEU A 92 6.13 -2.90 0.23
N VAL A 93 5.32 -3.92 -0.01
CA VAL A 93 4.51 -4.55 1.05
C VAL A 93 5.42 -5.15 2.12
N ARG A 94 6.49 -5.82 1.73
CA ARG A 94 7.43 -6.43 2.68
C ARG A 94 8.08 -5.38 3.56
N ARG A 95 8.45 -4.24 3.01
CA ARG A 95 9.01 -3.14 3.80
C ARG A 95 7.98 -2.56 4.77
N GLU A 96 6.75 -2.41 4.32
CA GLU A 96 5.66 -1.92 5.17
C GLU A 96 5.37 -2.90 6.31
N GLU A 97 5.30 -4.18 6.02
CA GLU A 97 5.09 -5.23 7.04
C GLU A 97 6.20 -5.21 8.08
N HIS A 98 7.43 -5.03 7.64
CA HIS A 98 8.58 -4.94 8.56
C HIS A 98 8.42 -3.75 9.50
N GLN A 99 8.01 -2.60 8.98
CA GLN A 99 7.80 -1.41 9.81
C GLN A 99 6.64 -1.60 10.79
N PHE A 100 5.54 -2.19 10.34
CA PHE A 100 4.41 -2.49 11.22
C PHE A 100 4.82 -3.45 12.35
N ALA A 101 5.64 -4.45 12.03
CA ALA A 101 6.14 -5.40 13.03
C ALA A 101 7.04 -4.71 14.06
N ILE A 102 7.91 -3.79 13.63
CA ILE A 102 8.74 -2.98 14.54
C ILE A 102 7.85 -2.19 15.50
N GLU A 103 6.71 -1.71 15.03
CA GLU A 103 5.78 -0.93 15.84
C GLU A 103 4.75 -1.80 16.57
N LEU A 104 5.03 -3.10 16.68
CA LEU A 104 4.28 -4.08 17.48
C LEU A 104 2.87 -4.37 16.95
N ALA A 105 2.63 -4.17 15.67
CA ALA A 105 1.37 -4.59 15.05
C ALA A 105 1.27 -6.11 15.05
N SER A 106 0.05 -6.62 15.26
CA SER A 106 -0.23 -8.07 15.23
C SER A 106 -0.36 -8.61 13.81
N GLY A 107 -0.67 -7.74 12.86
CA GLY A 107 -0.86 -8.11 11.47
C GLY A 107 -1.18 -6.91 10.61
N VAL A 108 -1.64 -7.16 9.39
CA VAL A 108 -1.94 -6.14 8.40
C VAL A 108 -3.32 -6.37 7.82
N GLN A 109 -4.05 -5.30 7.60
CA GLN A 109 -5.37 -5.30 6.97
C GLN A 109 -5.38 -4.32 5.79
N LEU A 110 -6.15 -4.65 4.78
CA LEU A 110 -6.37 -3.79 3.62
C LEU A 110 -7.70 -4.09 2.96
N GLU A 111 -8.18 -3.16 2.13
CA GLU A 111 -9.38 -3.34 1.32
C GLU A 111 -9.03 -3.31 -0.16
N VAL A 112 -9.65 -4.19 -0.93
CA VAL A 112 -9.55 -4.20 -2.39
C VAL A 112 -10.94 -4.25 -2.99
N ARG A 113 -11.14 -3.69 -4.19
CA ARG A 113 -12.41 -3.82 -4.89
C ARG A 113 -12.68 -5.29 -5.20
N LEU A 114 -13.92 -5.70 -5.06
CA LEU A 114 -14.35 -7.07 -5.35
C LEU A 114 -13.93 -7.49 -6.78
N SER A 115 -14.02 -6.57 -7.73
CA SER A 115 -13.68 -6.82 -9.13
C SER A 115 -12.18 -6.81 -9.43
N ASN A 116 -11.36 -6.37 -8.47
CA ASN A 116 -9.91 -6.26 -8.69
C ASN A 116 -9.22 -7.61 -8.47
N TYR A 117 -9.39 -8.51 -9.42
CA TYR A 117 -8.83 -9.85 -9.36
C TYR A 117 -7.30 -9.84 -9.25
N ALA A 118 -6.67 -8.97 -10.01
CA ALA A 118 -5.20 -8.89 -10.01
C ALA A 118 -4.65 -8.56 -8.62
N ALA A 119 -5.24 -7.58 -7.94
CA ALA A 119 -4.83 -7.21 -6.58
C ALA A 119 -5.15 -8.34 -5.59
N ARG A 120 -6.34 -8.94 -5.69
CA ARG A 120 -6.73 -10.06 -4.82
C ARG A 120 -5.74 -11.22 -4.94
N GLN A 121 -5.36 -11.60 -6.15
CA GLN A 121 -4.38 -12.67 -6.37
C GLN A 121 -2.98 -12.27 -5.90
N PHE A 122 -2.59 -11.03 -6.13
CA PHE A 122 -1.31 -10.50 -5.66
C PHE A 122 -1.18 -10.66 -4.14
N TYR A 123 -2.18 -10.19 -3.39
CA TYR A 123 -2.14 -10.26 -1.93
C TYR A 123 -2.19 -11.70 -1.41
N LYS A 124 -3.01 -12.57 -2.03
CA LYS A 124 -3.03 -14.00 -1.66
C LYS A 124 -1.66 -14.64 -1.81
N LYS A 125 -0.96 -14.30 -2.88
CA LYS A 125 0.36 -14.85 -3.19
C LYS A 125 1.41 -14.50 -2.14
N ILE A 126 1.26 -13.34 -1.50
CA ILE A 126 2.20 -12.88 -0.47
C ILE A 126 1.68 -13.10 0.95
N GLY A 127 0.65 -13.93 1.10
CA GLY A 127 0.23 -14.45 2.40
C GLY A 127 -1.03 -13.84 2.99
N TYR A 128 -1.75 -12.99 2.26
CA TYR A 128 -3.00 -12.42 2.73
C TYR A 128 -4.16 -13.35 2.45
N ARG A 129 -5.18 -13.31 3.32
CA ARG A 129 -6.41 -14.06 3.17
C ARG A 129 -7.60 -13.12 3.09
N GLU A 130 -8.60 -13.48 2.29
CA GLU A 130 -9.88 -12.77 2.29
C GLU A 130 -10.60 -13.08 3.58
N ALA A 131 -10.90 -12.03 4.36
CA ALA A 131 -11.51 -12.17 5.67
C ALA A 131 -13.03 -11.96 5.60
N PHE A 132 -13.48 -10.86 5.01
CA PHE A 132 -14.89 -10.55 4.87
C PHE A 132 -15.08 -9.48 3.79
N HIS A 133 -16.36 -9.20 3.46
CA HIS A 133 -16.74 -8.17 2.50
C HIS A 133 -17.40 -7.01 3.22
N ILE A 134 -17.21 -5.80 2.68
CA ILE A 134 -17.96 -4.61 3.10
C ILE A 134 -18.82 -4.18 1.93
N ASP A 135 -20.15 -4.21 2.11
CA ASP A 135 -21.09 -3.84 1.06
C ASP A 135 -20.99 -2.36 0.74
N ARG A 136 -21.01 -2.03 -0.54
CA ARG A 136 -21.06 -0.67 -1.04
C ARG A 136 -20.02 0.25 -0.40
N TYR A 137 -18.80 -0.23 -0.33
CA TYR A 137 -17.69 0.49 0.31
C TYR A 137 -17.17 1.65 -0.56
N TYR A 138 -17.09 1.43 -1.87
CA TYR A 138 -16.54 2.41 -2.79
C TYR A 138 -17.61 3.37 -3.31
N ALA A 139 -17.19 4.55 -3.81
CA ALA A 139 -18.10 5.61 -4.24
C ALA A 139 -19.09 5.16 -5.33
N ASN A 140 -18.68 4.22 -6.19
CA ASN A 140 -19.53 3.68 -7.25
C ASN A 140 -20.48 2.56 -6.78
N GLY A 141 -20.48 2.25 -5.47
CA GLY A 141 -21.33 1.21 -4.89
C GLY A 141 -20.74 -0.18 -4.92
N GLU A 142 -19.50 -0.34 -5.40
CA GLU A 142 -18.85 -1.64 -5.40
C GLU A 142 -18.44 -2.07 -4.00
N ASP A 143 -18.54 -3.38 -3.72
CA ASP A 143 -18.11 -3.96 -2.45
C ASP A 143 -16.59 -3.96 -2.33
N ALA A 144 -16.11 -3.92 -1.10
CA ALA A 144 -14.72 -4.17 -0.77
C ALA A 144 -14.56 -5.59 -0.25
N VAL A 145 -13.42 -6.20 -0.59
CA VAL A 145 -12.94 -7.41 0.08
C VAL A 145 -11.87 -6.98 1.07
N VAL A 146 -12.08 -7.30 2.34
CA VAL A 146 -11.07 -7.05 3.36
C VAL A 146 -10.13 -8.24 3.39
N MET A 147 -8.84 -7.97 3.27
CA MET A 147 -7.79 -8.99 3.30
C MET A 147 -6.90 -8.76 4.49
N MET A 148 -6.43 -9.83 5.11
CA MET A 148 -5.65 -9.78 6.33
C MET A 148 -4.48 -10.76 6.29
N LYS A 149 -3.40 -10.36 6.97
CA LYS A 149 -2.25 -11.22 7.22
C LYS A 149 -1.83 -11.05 8.67
N TRP A 150 -1.79 -12.15 9.42
CA TRP A 150 -1.32 -12.14 10.80
C TRP A 150 0.16 -12.44 10.85
N PHE A 151 0.89 -11.68 11.65
CA PHE A 151 2.33 -11.95 11.84
C PHE A 151 2.51 -13.15 12.77
N ARG A 152 3.57 -13.88 12.51
CA ARG A 152 4.00 -15.02 13.35
C ARG A 152 5.41 -14.72 13.83
N PHE A 153 5.55 -14.70 15.11
CA PHE A 153 6.84 -14.44 15.75
C PHE A 153 7.36 -15.69 16.43
#